data_ba58706b63c6e564494afce2c5bdcfc0
#
_entry.id   ba58706b63c6e564494afce2c5bdcfc0
#
_cell.length_a   1.000
_cell.length_b   1.000
_cell.length_c   1.000
_cell.angle_alpha   90.00
_cell.angle_beta   90.00
_cell.angle_gamma   90.00
#
_symmetry.space_group_name_H-M   'P 1'
#
loop_
_entity.id
_entity.type
_entity.pdbx_description
1 polymer ?
#
loop_
_entity_poly.entity_id
_entity_poly.type
_entity_poly.pdbx_seq_one_letter_code
_entity_poly.pdbx_strand_id
1 'polypeptide(L)'
;MSINLHETAIFHSPHTFIDKRGEPILIEVLDKIRHNDLFEMYMEYQPRASFNGLPPVNDAACASWVRSIICEAANLVAVSFIYGVVGHTGIFPMPDGRCEVIVVIAPGHQRYGIGTEITRCSVQLAYELGFRGIWLCVEAGNHVARRMYRKCGFQYLLRSKEDDVEMCFDLECYHQQLTDDLTCMVNRDARFIRQNATCRDATHMCLSNHLRCLPVLDSGNRVIGILTATDLIAVTNPDQKINDVVTRGVVTLKENSNVATAVRLLHSSGLRCIPVTDAKARFVGTVGRREILAHYLKTVWADGSGTD
;
A
#
# COMPACT_ATOMS: atom_id res chain seq x y z
N MET A 1 12.76 21.97 -13.60
CA MET A 1 12.01 22.28 -12.37
C MET A 1 12.51 21.33 -11.30
N SER A 2 13.27 21.79 -10.32
CA SER A 2 13.74 20.91 -9.23
C SER A 2 12.55 20.58 -8.34
N ILE A 3 12.11 19.33 -8.37
CA ILE A 3 11.07 18.85 -7.44
C ILE A 3 11.70 18.88 -6.05
N ASN A 4 11.09 19.60 -5.11
CA ASN A 4 11.51 19.54 -3.72
C ASN A 4 10.96 18.24 -3.13
N LEU A 5 11.77 17.18 -3.19
CA LEU A 5 11.41 15.81 -2.78
C LEU A 5 10.87 15.75 -1.35
N HIS A 6 11.41 16.57 -0.45
CA HIS A 6 10.98 16.59 0.94
C HIS A 6 9.59 17.20 1.12
N GLU A 7 9.28 18.30 0.42
CA GLU A 7 7.95 18.93 0.53
C GLU A 7 6.84 18.07 -0.07
N THR A 8 7.11 17.40 -1.17
CA THR A 8 6.12 16.50 -1.80
C THR A 8 5.91 15.22 -1.00
N ALA A 9 6.99 14.66 -0.42
CA ALA A 9 6.92 13.44 0.38
C ALA A 9 6.11 13.60 1.69
N ILE A 10 6.03 14.81 2.25
CA ILE A 10 5.26 15.09 3.49
C ILE A 10 3.77 14.73 3.34
N PHE A 11 3.24 14.70 2.13
CA PHE A 11 1.83 14.36 1.87
C PHE A 11 1.57 12.85 1.72
N HIS A 12 2.61 12.02 1.75
CA HIS A 12 2.45 10.58 1.72
C HIS A 12 1.82 10.07 3.02
N SER A 13 0.70 9.35 2.90
CA SER A 13 -0.04 8.86 4.07
C SER A 13 0.72 7.74 4.78
N PRO A 14 0.87 7.79 6.11
CA PRO A 14 1.46 6.69 6.88
C PRO A 14 0.71 5.38 6.67
N HIS A 15 1.44 4.28 6.63
CA HIS A 15 0.90 2.94 6.47
C HIS A 15 1.26 2.04 7.65
N THR A 16 0.24 1.46 8.30
CA THR A 16 0.43 0.50 9.38
C THR A 16 0.03 -0.90 8.94
N PHE A 17 0.85 -1.89 9.27
CA PHE A 17 0.54 -3.31 9.05
C PHE A 17 1.04 -4.16 10.21
N ILE A 18 0.57 -5.39 10.29
CA ILE A 18 1.05 -6.37 11.27
C ILE A 18 2.07 -7.28 10.59
N ASP A 19 3.27 -7.34 11.13
CA ASP A 19 4.33 -8.20 10.64
C ASP A 19 4.03 -9.69 10.92
N LYS A 20 4.86 -10.61 10.42
CA LYS A 20 4.64 -12.05 10.59
C LYS A 20 4.80 -12.55 12.03
N ARG A 21 5.32 -11.72 12.94
CA ARG A 21 5.42 -12.00 14.38
C ARG A 21 4.19 -11.51 15.15
N GLY A 22 3.30 -10.77 14.50
CA GLY A 22 2.17 -10.12 15.12
C GLY A 22 2.47 -8.69 15.63
N GLU A 23 3.63 -8.12 15.29
CA GLU A 23 3.99 -6.76 15.67
C GLU A 23 3.40 -5.72 14.71
N PRO A 24 2.83 -4.63 15.24
CA PRO A 24 2.44 -3.50 14.43
C PRO A 24 3.68 -2.70 14.00
N ILE A 25 3.78 -2.48 12.69
CA ILE A 25 4.86 -1.70 12.07
C ILE A 25 4.22 -0.52 11.35
N LEU A 26 4.72 0.68 11.65
CA LEU A 26 4.34 1.92 10.98
C LEU A 26 5.38 2.24 9.91
N ILE A 27 4.92 2.47 8.67
CA ILE A 27 5.76 3.01 7.58
C ILE A 27 5.33 4.45 7.36
N GLU A 28 6.27 5.37 7.47
CA GLU A 28 6.02 6.81 7.34
C GLU A 28 7.20 7.51 6.65
N VAL A 29 6.96 8.73 6.17
CA VAL A 29 8.03 9.59 5.66
C VAL A 29 8.96 9.96 6.80
N LEU A 30 10.26 9.89 6.55
CA LEU A 30 11.28 10.28 7.51
C LEU A 30 11.13 11.77 7.85
N ASP A 31 10.81 12.08 9.09
CA ASP A 31 10.80 13.43 9.62
C ASP A 31 12.06 13.72 10.44
N LYS A 32 12.23 14.99 10.84
CA LYS A 32 13.39 15.42 11.62
C LYS A 32 13.50 14.74 12.98
N ILE A 33 12.37 14.33 13.56
CA ILE A 33 12.33 13.68 14.89
C ILE A 33 13.00 12.32 14.80
N ARG A 34 12.84 11.62 13.69
CA ARG A 34 13.38 10.27 13.48
C ARG A 34 14.76 10.21 12.83
N HIS A 35 15.40 11.35 12.57
CA HIS A 35 16.76 11.34 12.00
C HIS A 35 17.75 10.60 12.90
N ASN A 36 17.65 10.78 14.22
CA ASN A 36 18.53 10.08 15.16
C ASN A 36 18.24 8.58 15.21
N ASP A 37 16.96 8.18 15.21
CA ASP A 37 16.57 6.76 15.23
C ASP A 37 17.09 6.04 13.97
N LEU A 38 16.99 6.69 12.79
CA LEU A 38 17.56 6.17 11.55
C LEU A 38 19.08 6.06 11.61
N PHE A 39 19.73 7.07 12.18
CA PHE A 39 21.17 7.09 12.36
C PHE A 39 21.61 5.93 13.25
N GLU A 40 20.97 5.73 14.40
CA GLU A 40 21.25 4.63 15.34
C GLU A 40 21.06 3.27 14.66
N MET A 41 19.96 3.05 13.92
CA MET A 41 19.74 1.82 13.16
C MET A 41 20.93 1.47 12.26
N TYR A 42 21.50 2.46 11.56
CA TYR A 42 22.64 2.20 10.68
C TYR A 42 23.96 2.04 11.41
N MET A 43 24.17 2.74 12.52
CA MET A 43 25.38 2.59 13.35
C MET A 43 25.43 1.23 14.03
N GLU A 44 24.29 0.67 14.40
CA GLU A 44 24.16 -0.67 15.00
C GLU A 44 24.05 -1.80 13.96
N TYR A 45 23.94 -1.48 12.67
CA TYR A 45 23.77 -2.47 11.60
C TYR A 45 24.98 -3.41 11.49
N GLN A 46 24.74 -4.73 11.64
CA GLN A 46 25.78 -5.77 11.53
C GLN A 46 25.28 -6.98 10.73
N PRO A 47 26.10 -7.60 9.88
CA PRO A 47 27.44 -7.13 9.48
C PRO A 47 27.33 -5.93 8.53
N ARG A 48 28.30 -5.01 8.61
CA ARG A 48 28.43 -3.91 7.64
C ARG A 48 28.95 -4.41 6.30
N ALA A 49 28.84 -3.56 5.27
CA ALA A 49 29.18 -3.92 3.88
C ALA A 49 28.44 -5.18 3.38
N SER A 50 27.26 -5.48 3.92
CA SER A 50 26.52 -6.71 3.62
C SER A 50 25.66 -6.64 2.35
N PHE A 51 25.57 -5.46 1.71
CA PHE A 51 24.89 -5.27 0.43
C PHE A 51 25.64 -4.23 -0.42
N ASN A 52 26.32 -4.66 -1.45
CA ASN A 52 27.14 -3.83 -2.34
C ASN A 52 28.08 -2.87 -1.60
N GLY A 53 28.73 -3.35 -0.51
CA GLY A 53 29.63 -2.53 0.31
C GLY A 53 28.93 -1.57 1.28
N LEU A 54 27.63 -1.61 1.40
CA LEU A 54 26.83 -0.75 2.30
C LEU A 54 26.26 -1.55 3.49
N PRO A 55 25.97 -0.93 4.65
CA PRO A 55 26.50 0.39 5.06
C PRO A 55 28.03 0.38 5.15
N PRO A 56 28.71 1.51 4.99
CA PRO A 56 30.16 1.57 5.09
C PRO A 56 30.72 1.00 6.39
N VAL A 57 31.84 0.29 6.33
CA VAL A 57 32.44 -0.39 7.51
C VAL A 57 32.91 0.60 8.57
N ASN A 58 33.51 1.70 8.14
CA ASN A 58 34.03 2.74 9.04
C ASN A 58 32.87 3.62 9.56
N ASP A 59 32.86 3.88 10.88
CA ASP A 59 31.81 4.66 11.53
C ASP A 59 31.67 6.09 10.97
N ALA A 60 32.78 6.78 10.73
CA ALA A 60 32.74 8.13 10.17
C ALA A 60 32.19 8.14 8.74
N ALA A 61 32.58 7.16 7.92
CA ALA A 61 32.06 6.98 6.57
C ALA A 61 30.57 6.60 6.58
N CYS A 62 30.15 5.71 7.49
CA CYS A 62 28.76 5.35 7.67
C CYS A 62 27.92 6.57 8.09
N ALA A 63 28.38 7.34 9.06
CA ALA A 63 27.72 8.56 9.52
C ALA A 63 27.58 9.61 8.40
N SER A 64 28.63 9.78 7.57
CA SER A 64 28.58 10.68 6.41
C SER A 64 27.59 10.19 5.37
N TRP A 65 27.59 8.92 5.07
CA TRP A 65 26.69 8.30 4.10
C TRP A 65 25.22 8.41 4.54
N VAL A 66 24.89 8.16 5.81
CA VAL A 66 23.52 8.34 6.32
C VAL A 66 23.06 9.78 6.20
N ARG A 67 23.91 10.76 6.51
CA ARG A 67 23.57 12.17 6.31
C ARG A 67 23.30 12.52 4.84
N SER A 68 24.10 11.97 3.92
CA SER A 68 23.89 12.14 2.47
C SER A 68 22.52 11.59 2.04
N ILE A 69 22.17 10.38 2.46
CA ILE A 69 20.86 9.77 2.19
C ILE A 69 19.72 10.67 2.68
N ILE A 70 19.80 11.15 3.92
CA ILE A 70 18.76 12.01 4.50
C ILE A 70 18.58 13.28 3.68
N CYS A 71 19.66 13.84 3.12
CA CYS A 71 19.61 15.08 2.36
C CYS A 71 19.22 14.91 0.88
N GLU A 72 19.61 13.80 0.25
CA GLU A 72 19.56 13.62 -1.20
C GLU A 72 18.37 12.77 -1.68
N ALA A 73 17.74 12.02 -0.79
CA ALA A 73 16.65 11.13 -1.11
C ALA A 73 15.32 11.55 -0.48
N ALA A 74 14.20 11.12 -1.08
CA ALA A 74 12.95 10.98 -0.34
C ALA A 74 13.02 9.68 0.46
N ASN A 75 12.78 9.77 1.76
CA ASN A 75 13.04 8.66 2.68
C ASN A 75 11.75 8.19 3.36
N LEU A 76 11.53 6.87 3.42
CA LEU A 76 10.55 6.22 4.29
C LEU A 76 11.26 5.39 5.35
N VAL A 77 10.66 5.35 6.53
CA VAL A 77 11.12 4.48 7.63
C VAL A 77 10.02 3.53 8.05
N ALA A 78 10.41 2.31 8.40
CA ALA A 78 9.57 1.34 9.06
C ALA A 78 9.89 1.35 10.56
N VAL A 79 8.89 1.65 11.37
CA VAL A 79 9.02 1.88 12.80
C VAL A 79 8.28 0.79 13.57
N SER A 80 8.99 0.09 14.43
CA SER A 80 8.41 -0.74 15.49
C SER A 80 8.18 0.12 16.73
N PHE A 81 7.05 -0.06 17.40
CA PHE A 81 6.77 0.65 18.66
C PHE A 81 7.70 0.23 19.80
N ILE A 82 8.37 -0.94 19.66
CA ILE A 82 9.27 -1.48 20.68
C ILE A 82 10.74 -1.14 20.39
N TYR A 83 11.13 -1.20 19.11
CA TYR A 83 12.54 -1.17 18.69
C TYR A 83 12.93 0.09 17.91
N GLY A 84 12.01 1.07 17.75
CA GLY A 84 12.28 2.25 16.95
C GLY A 84 12.34 1.95 15.45
N VAL A 85 13.24 2.59 14.72
CA VAL A 85 13.41 2.37 13.27
C VAL A 85 14.06 1.00 13.01
N VAL A 86 13.32 0.14 12.31
CA VAL A 86 13.72 -1.24 11.96
C VAL A 86 13.88 -1.46 10.47
N GLY A 87 13.59 -0.45 9.66
CA GLY A 87 13.76 -0.49 8.21
C GLY A 87 13.76 0.90 7.60
N HIS A 88 14.40 1.01 6.44
CA HIS A 88 14.54 2.26 5.72
C HIS A 88 14.52 2.01 4.21
N THR A 89 13.98 2.98 3.47
CA THR A 89 14.13 3.10 2.03
C THR A 89 14.44 4.53 1.64
N GLY A 90 15.41 4.69 0.74
CA GLY A 90 15.75 5.96 0.10
C GLY A 90 15.40 5.90 -1.38
N ILE A 91 14.78 6.97 -1.88
CA ILE A 91 14.37 7.15 -3.27
C ILE A 91 15.20 8.30 -3.84
N PHE A 92 16.14 7.99 -4.71
CA PHE A 92 17.11 8.93 -5.29
C PHE A 92 16.72 9.27 -6.72
N PRO A 93 16.58 10.56 -7.09
CA PRO A 93 16.26 10.93 -8.45
C PRO A 93 17.42 10.62 -9.40
N MET A 94 17.09 10.10 -10.59
CA MET A 94 18.02 9.88 -11.68
C MET A 94 17.83 10.92 -12.80
N PRO A 95 18.87 11.22 -13.58
CA PRO A 95 18.80 12.24 -14.64
C PRO A 95 17.78 11.96 -15.75
N ASP A 96 17.42 10.68 -15.94
CA ASP A 96 16.49 10.23 -16.98
C ASP A 96 15.02 10.23 -16.55
N GLY A 97 14.71 10.82 -15.39
CA GLY A 97 13.34 10.90 -14.85
C GLY A 97 12.89 9.65 -14.10
N ARG A 98 13.75 8.64 -13.97
CA ARG A 98 13.56 7.51 -13.06
C ARG A 98 14.09 7.84 -11.67
N CYS A 99 13.91 6.93 -10.73
CA CYS A 99 14.59 6.98 -9.45
C CYS A 99 15.29 5.64 -9.15
N GLU A 100 16.36 5.71 -8.37
CA GLU A 100 16.98 4.56 -7.74
C GLU A 100 16.36 4.37 -6.37
N VAL A 101 16.14 3.11 -5.97
CA VAL A 101 15.60 2.76 -4.66
C VAL A 101 16.55 1.83 -3.93
N ILE A 102 16.89 2.19 -2.69
CA ILE A 102 17.55 1.31 -1.74
C ILE A 102 16.55 0.89 -0.67
N VAL A 103 16.60 -0.38 -0.25
CA VAL A 103 15.76 -0.91 0.83
C VAL A 103 16.64 -1.65 1.83
N VAL A 104 16.59 -1.25 3.08
CA VAL A 104 17.38 -1.81 4.16
C VAL A 104 16.49 -2.19 5.32
N ILE A 105 16.61 -3.42 5.83
CA ILE A 105 15.91 -3.89 7.02
C ILE A 105 16.93 -4.33 8.04
N ALA A 106 16.83 -3.82 9.24
CA ALA A 106 17.71 -4.19 10.35
C ALA A 106 17.78 -5.71 10.52
N PRO A 107 18.96 -6.30 10.76
CA PRO A 107 19.18 -7.76 10.73
C PRO A 107 18.19 -8.56 11.58
N GLY A 108 17.86 -8.12 12.79
CA GLY A 108 16.90 -8.76 13.68
C GLY A 108 15.42 -8.69 13.22
N HIS A 109 15.13 -7.90 12.16
CA HIS A 109 13.78 -7.63 11.69
C HIS A 109 13.52 -8.08 10.24
N GLN A 110 14.47 -8.84 9.67
CA GLN A 110 14.35 -9.39 8.32
C GLN A 110 13.39 -10.60 8.28
N ARG A 111 12.85 -10.90 7.06
CA ARG A 111 11.94 -12.04 6.76
C ARG A 111 10.57 -11.99 7.41
N TYR A 112 10.21 -10.91 8.12
CA TYR A 112 8.90 -10.74 8.74
C TYR A 112 7.90 -9.95 7.88
N GLY A 113 8.26 -9.64 6.63
CA GLY A 113 7.38 -8.97 5.67
C GLY A 113 7.65 -7.47 5.54
N ILE A 114 8.41 -6.86 6.45
CA ILE A 114 8.69 -5.41 6.49
C ILE A 114 9.30 -4.95 5.15
N GLY A 115 10.30 -5.66 4.63
CA GLY A 115 10.92 -5.32 3.34
C GLY A 115 9.92 -5.28 2.16
N THR A 116 8.95 -6.19 2.15
CA THR A 116 7.91 -6.20 1.11
C THR A 116 6.99 -4.99 1.22
N GLU A 117 6.53 -4.65 2.43
CA GLU A 117 5.61 -3.53 2.62
C GLU A 117 6.29 -2.18 2.39
N ILE A 118 7.50 -1.97 2.90
CA ILE A 118 8.22 -0.71 2.66
C ILE A 118 8.57 -0.52 1.18
N THR A 119 8.87 -1.62 0.45
CA THR A 119 9.08 -1.56 -1.01
C THR A 119 7.80 -1.14 -1.75
N ARG A 120 6.64 -1.65 -1.35
CA ARG A 120 5.35 -1.22 -1.93
C ARG A 120 5.06 0.25 -1.65
N CYS A 121 5.33 0.71 -0.44
CA CYS A 121 5.23 2.14 -0.09
C CYS A 121 6.21 2.99 -0.92
N SER A 122 7.42 2.48 -1.19
CA SER A 122 8.39 3.16 -2.05
C SER A 122 7.89 3.32 -3.48
N VAL A 123 7.26 2.28 -4.05
CA VAL A 123 6.65 2.35 -5.40
C VAL A 123 5.54 3.41 -5.42
N GLN A 124 4.69 3.43 -4.40
CA GLN A 124 3.63 4.41 -4.29
C GLN A 124 4.19 5.84 -4.16
N LEU A 125 5.19 6.05 -3.28
CA LEU A 125 5.81 7.36 -3.11
C LEU A 125 6.54 7.81 -4.38
N ALA A 126 7.27 6.92 -5.05
CA ALA A 126 7.93 7.24 -6.31
C ALA A 126 6.92 7.68 -7.40
N TYR A 127 5.76 7.03 -7.45
CA TYR A 127 4.67 7.43 -8.33
C TYR A 127 4.11 8.82 -7.95
N GLU A 128 3.86 9.10 -6.68
CA GLU A 128 3.37 10.38 -6.17
C GLU A 128 4.36 11.54 -6.43
N LEU A 129 5.66 11.25 -6.41
CA LEU A 129 6.74 12.19 -6.76
C LEU A 129 6.88 12.41 -8.29
N GLY A 130 6.13 11.67 -9.11
CA GLY A 130 6.11 11.84 -10.57
C GLY A 130 7.27 11.20 -11.33
N PHE A 131 7.95 10.22 -10.73
CA PHE A 131 8.97 9.46 -11.47
C PHE A 131 8.32 8.56 -12.52
N ARG A 132 9.06 8.32 -13.63
CA ARG A 132 8.63 7.46 -14.73
C ARG A 132 8.83 5.97 -14.48
N GLY A 133 9.77 5.63 -13.59
CA GLY A 133 10.12 4.27 -13.25
C GLY A 133 11.10 4.20 -12.10
N ILE A 134 11.25 3.00 -11.55
CA ILE A 134 12.20 2.72 -10.48
C ILE A 134 13.26 1.78 -11.03
N TRP A 135 14.51 2.05 -10.70
CA TRP A 135 15.64 1.18 -10.96
C TRP A 135 16.29 0.79 -9.63
N LEU A 136 16.81 -0.41 -9.55
CA LEU A 136 17.62 -0.87 -8.44
C LEU A 136 18.63 -1.91 -8.90
N CYS A 137 19.71 -2.03 -8.13
CA CYS A 137 20.73 -3.04 -8.30
C CYS A 137 20.78 -3.92 -7.05
N VAL A 138 20.87 -5.24 -7.24
CA VAL A 138 20.93 -6.22 -6.17
C VAL A 138 21.97 -7.30 -6.48
N GLU A 139 22.77 -7.67 -5.49
CA GLU A 139 23.76 -8.75 -5.62
C GLU A 139 23.10 -10.04 -6.16
N ALA A 140 23.73 -10.70 -7.14
CA ALA A 140 23.22 -11.91 -7.73
C ALA A 140 22.95 -13.03 -6.70
N GLY A 141 23.75 -13.09 -5.65
CA GLY A 141 23.59 -14.02 -4.51
C GLY A 141 22.44 -13.68 -3.57
N ASN A 142 21.91 -12.46 -3.58
CA ASN A 142 20.82 -12.05 -2.69
C ASN A 142 19.45 -12.50 -3.20
N HIS A 143 19.23 -13.82 -3.20
CA HIS A 143 17.97 -14.42 -3.66
C HIS A 143 16.75 -13.97 -2.87
N VAL A 144 16.93 -13.56 -1.60
CA VAL A 144 15.84 -13.10 -0.73
C VAL A 144 15.31 -11.75 -1.22
N ALA A 145 16.20 -10.79 -1.44
CA ALA A 145 15.83 -9.47 -1.97
C ALA A 145 15.25 -9.58 -3.38
N ARG A 146 15.90 -10.34 -4.28
CA ARG A 146 15.40 -10.56 -5.66
C ARG A 146 13.97 -11.12 -5.69
N ARG A 147 13.68 -12.13 -4.85
CA ARG A 147 12.33 -12.70 -4.72
C ARG A 147 11.33 -11.68 -4.16
N MET A 148 11.75 -10.88 -3.21
CA MET A 148 10.94 -9.81 -2.61
C MET A 148 10.61 -8.74 -3.65
N TYR A 149 11.58 -8.23 -4.41
CA TYR A 149 11.35 -7.26 -5.49
C TYR A 149 10.43 -7.82 -6.58
N ARG A 150 10.65 -9.08 -7.02
CA ARG A 150 9.73 -9.75 -7.95
C ARG A 150 8.29 -9.78 -7.43
N LYS A 151 8.11 -10.10 -6.16
CA LYS A 151 6.79 -10.09 -5.52
C LYS A 151 6.16 -8.69 -5.47
N CYS A 152 6.97 -7.64 -5.48
CA CYS A 152 6.51 -6.25 -5.56
C CYS A 152 6.29 -5.76 -7.01
N GLY A 153 6.49 -6.60 -8.03
CA GLY A 153 6.25 -6.26 -9.43
C GLY A 153 7.49 -5.83 -10.22
N PHE A 154 8.67 -5.85 -9.61
CA PHE A 154 9.91 -5.53 -10.33
C PHE A 154 10.28 -6.63 -11.33
N GLN A 155 10.80 -6.23 -12.47
CA GLN A 155 11.26 -7.11 -13.54
C GLN A 155 12.78 -7.05 -13.67
N TYR A 156 13.39 -8.12 -14.14
CA TYR A 156 14.82 -8.15 -14.45
C TYR A 156 15.11 -7.34 -15.70
N LEU A 157 16.18 -6.53 -15.69
CA LEU A 157 16.75 -5.99 -16.89
C LEU A 157 17.68 -7.01 -17.55
N LEU A 158 17.64 -7.09 -18.89
CA LEU A 158 18.41 -8.07 -19.68
C LEU A 158 19.94 -7.86 -19.66
N ARG A 159 20.42 -6.75 -19.11
CA ARG A 159 21.84 -6.40 -18.99
C ARG A 159 22.23 -6.34 -17.53
N SER A 160 22.53 -7.49 -16.92
CA SER A 160 23.21 -7.55 -15.63
C SER A 160 24.71 -7.78 -15.86
N LYS A 161 25.55 -7.13 -15.05
CA LYS A 161 26.96 -7.54 -14.88
C LYS A 161 27.00 -8.87 -14.13
N GLU A 162 28.08 -9.65 -14.28
CA GLU A 162 28.16 -11.02 -13.74
C GLU A 162 27.84 -11.15 -12.26
N ASP A 163 28.14 -10.11 -11.45
CA ASP A 163 27.95 -10.14 -10.00
C ASP A 163 26.72 -9.40 -9.49
N ASP A 164 26.07 -8.58 -10.33
CA ASP A 164 24.94 -7.72 -9.95
C ASP A 164 23.76 -7.91 -10.88
N VAL A 165 22.56 -7.88 -10.31
CA VAL A 165 21.30 -8.01 -11.02
C VAL A 165 20.56 -6.69 -10.97
N GLU A 166 20.34 -6.09 -12.13
CA GLU A 166 19.52 -4.90 -12.27
C GLU A 166 18.04 -5.27 -12.40
N MET A 167 17.21 -4.54 -11.69
CA MET A 167 15.76 -4.69 -11.77
C MET A 167 15.10 -3.32 -11.96
N CYS A 168 13.95 -3.33 -12.61
CA CYS A 168 13.16 -2.11 -12.83
C CYS A 168 11.69 -2.33 -12.51
N PHE A 169 11.02 -1.23 -12.21
CA PHE A 169 9.58 -1.14 -12.11
C PHE A 169 9.10 0.02 -12.99
N ASP A 170 8.18 -0.24 -13.91
CA ASP A 170 7.63 0.76 -14.82
C ASP A 170 6.46 1.47 -14.16
N LEU A 171 6.64 2.75 -13.81
CA LEU A 171 5.61 3.57 -13.20
C LEU A 171 4.64 4.17 -14.24
N GLU A 172 5.02 4.23 -15.54
CA GLU A 172 4.10 4.65 -16.60
C GLU A 172 3.02 3.58 -16.83
N CYS A 173 3.41 2.30 -16.89
CA CYS A 173 2.47 1.19 -16.91
C CYS A 173 1.63 1.13 -15.63
N TYR A 174 2.23 1.38 -14.47
CA TYR A 174 1.54 1.48 -13.19
C TYR A 174 0.52 2.62 -13.19
N HIS A 175 0.85 3.77 -13.79
CA HIS A 175 -0.08 4.88 -13.99
C HIS A 175 -1.27 4.49 -14.85
N GLN A 176 -1.07 3.82 -15.98
CA GLN A 176 -2.15 3.33 -16.84
C GLN A 176 -3.09 2.38 -16.09
N GLN A 177 -2.53 1.45 -15.31
CA GLN A 177 -3.32 0.55 -14.45
C GLN A 177 -4.12 1.30 -13.37
N LEU A 178 -3.60 2.41 -12.86
CA LEU A 178 -4.25 3.23 -11.84
C LEU A 178 -5.25 4.25 -12.42
N THR A 179 -5.15 4.59 -13.70
CA THR A 179 -6.09 5.52 -14.37
C THR A 179 -7.35 4.83 -14.89
N ASP A 180 -7.37 3.50 -14.95
CA ASP A 180 -8.59 2.77 -15.24
C ASP A 180 -9.70 3.21 -14.27
N ASP A 181 -10.87 3.50 -14.82
CA ASP A 181 -12.02 3.81 -14.00
C ASP A 181 -12.55 2.54 -13.30
N LEU A 182 -13.31 2.71 -12.26
CA LEU A 182 -13.87 1.60 -11.49
C LEU A 182 -14.97 0.83 -12.22
N THR A 183 -15.45 1.31 -13.35
CA THR A 183 -16.66 0.81 -14.03
C THR A 183 -16.62 -0.70 -14.27
N CYS A 184 -15.47 -1.22 -14.67
CA CYS A 184 -15.27 -2.66 -14.92
C CYS A 184 -15.01 -3.49 -13.65
N MET A 185 -14.74 -2.85 -12.52
CA MET A 185 -14.43 -3.51 -11.25
C MET A 185 -15.58 -3.44 -10.24
N VAL A 186 -16.63 -2.70 -10.53
CA VAL A 186 -17.79 -2.58 -9.63
C VAL A 186 -18.54 -3.91 -9.58
N ASN A 187 -18.64 -4.48 -8.38
CA ASN A 187 -19.55 -5.57 -8.12
C ASN A 187 -20.99 -5.06 -8.06
N ARG A 188 -21.72 -5.15 -9.16
CA ARG A 188 -23.10 -4.67 -9.28
C ARG A 188 -24.12 -5.59 -8.62
N ASP A 189 -23.74 -6.84 -8.34
CA ASP A 189 -24.54 -7.84 -7.60
C ASP A 189 -24.35 -7.71 -6.07
N ALA A 190 -23.63 -6.67 -5.63
CA ALA A 190 -23.38 -6.43 -4.22
C ALA A 190 -24.68 -6.28 -3.44
N ARG A 191 -24.80 -7.04 -2.35
CA ARG A 191 -25.95 -6.96 -1.45
C ARG A 191 -25.90 -5.66 -0.66
N PHE A 192 -27.07 -5.11 -0.42
CA PHE A 192 -27.32 -3.93 0.41
C PHE A 192 -28.54 -4.15 1.28
N ILE A 193 -28.75 -3.27 2.26
CA ILE A 193 -29.93 -3.32 3.12
C ILE A 193 -30.58 -1.93 3.21
N ARG A 194 -31.90 -1.91 3.43
CA ARG A 194 -32.65 -0.66 3.57
C ARG A 194 -32.60 -0.17 5.02
N GLN A 195 -32.55 1.16 5.20
CA GLN A 195 -32.55 1.80 6.51
C GLN A 195 -33.71 1.37 7.43
N ASN A 196 -34.86 1.01 6.84
CA ASN A 196 -36.06 0.62 7.57
C ASN A 196 -36.11 -0.89 7.91
N ALA A 197 -35.15 -1.70 7.45
CA ALA A 197 -35.03 -3.09 7.82
C ALA A 197 -34.60 -3.24 9.29
N THR A 198 -34.69 -4.46 9.84
CA THR A 198 -34.29 -4.76 11.19
C THR A 198 -32.85 -5.29 11.27
N CYS A 199 -32.24 -5.24 12.43
CA CYS A 199 -30.93 -5.85 12.65
C CYS A 199 -31.00 -7.38 12.48
N ARG A 200 -32.15 -8.01 12.73
CA ARG A 200 -32.40 -9.43 12.42
C ARG A 200 -32.27 -9.71 10.92
N ASP A 201 -32.87 -8.87 10.06
CA ASP A 201 -32.79 -9.02 8.61
C ASP A 201 -31.33 -8.89 8.14
N ALA A 202 -30.60 -7.91 8.67
CA ALA A 202 -29.20 -7.70 8.36
C ALA A 202 -28.33 -8.89 8.78
N THR A 203 -28.54 -9.40 9.99
CA THR A 203 -27.81 -10.56 10.52
C THR A 203 -28.05 -11.79 9.64
N HIS A 204 -29.32 -12.06 9.28
CA HIS A 204 -29.65 -13.16 8.39
C HIS A 204 -28.98 -13.00 7.01
N MET A 205 -29.03 -11.80 6.45
CA MET A 205 -28.38 -11.52 5.16
C MET A 205 -26.85 -11.69 5.21
N CYS A 206 -26.20 -11.24 6.29
CA CYS A 206 -24.77 -11.41 6.49
C CYS A 206 -24.37 -12.89 6.59
N LEU A 207 -25.09 -13.67 7.37
CA LEU A 207 -24.81 -15.10 7.56
C LEU A 207 -25.06 -15.92 6.29
N SER A 208 -26.21 -15.72 5.64
CA SER A 208 -26.60 -16.48 4.43
C SER A 208 -25.74 -16.20 3.22
N ASN A 209 -25.10 -15.03 3.14
CA ASN A 209 -24.29 -14.63 2.00
C ASN A 209 -22.79 -14.46 2.36
N HIS A 210 -22.38 -14.88 3.56
CA HIS A 210 -21.00 -14.73 4.06
C HIS A 210 -20.45 -13.29 3.97
N LEU A 211 -21.33 -12.30 4.21
CA LEU A 211 -20.99 -10.89 4.12
C LEU A 211 -20.42 -10.39 5.45
N ARG A 212 -19.45 -9.49 5.37
CA ARG A 212 -18.84 -8.87 6.55
C ARG A 212 -19.26 -7.41 6.73
N CYS A 213 -19.85 -6.83 5.72
CA CYS A 213 -20.43 -5.50 5.73
C CYS A 213 -21.55 -5.40 4.70
N LEU A 214 -22.49 -4.49 4.95
CA LEU A 214 -23.63 -4.19 4.09
C LEU A 214 -23.75 -2.68 3.92
N PRO A 215 -23.73 -2.16 2.68
CA PRO A 215 -24.17 -0.79 2.41
C PRO A 215 -25.61 -0.61 2.85
N VAL A 216 -25.92 0.49 3.53
CA VAL A 216 -27.27 0.86 3.98
C VAL A 216 -27.77 1.96 3.08
N LEU A 217 -28.97 1.76 2.49
CA LEU A 217 -29.56 2.67 1.55
C LEU A 217 -30.85 3.30 2.08
N ASP A 218 -31.07 4.57 1.71
CA ASP A 218 -32.33 5.25 1.89
C ASP A 218 -33.38 4.82 0.83
N SER A 219 -34.59 5.41 0.87
CA SER A 219 -35.64 5.17 -0.12
C SER A 219 -35.28 5.65 -1.54
N GLY A 220 -34.34 6.59 -1.65
CA GLY A 220 -33.86 7.13 -2.93
C GLY A 220 -32.65 6.37 -3.51
N ASN A 221 -32.29 5.20 -2.96
CA ASN A 221 -31.10 4.42 -3.32
C ASN A 221 -29.76 5.13 -3.03
N ARG A 222 -29.73 6.09 -2.12
CA ARG A 222 -28.49 6.74 -1.70
C ARG A 222 -27.88 5.99 -0.54
N VAL A 223 -26.55 5.89 -0.53
CA VAL A 223 -25.80 5.29 0.57
C VAL A 223 -25.82 6.24 1.77
N ILE A 224 -26.37 5.80 2.88
CA ILE A 224 -26.42 6.56 4.14
C ILE A 224 -25.44 6.06 5.20
N GLY A 225 -24.90 4.84 5.01
CA GLY A 225 -23.96 4.24 5.94
C GLY A 225 -23.50 2.87 5.48
N ILE A 226 -22.64 2.28 6.30
CA ILE A 226 -22.24 0.87 6.23
C ILE A 226 -22.56 0.22 7.57
N LEU A 227 -23.10 -0.98 7.52
CA LEU A 227 -23.33 -1.85 8.65
C LEU A 227 -22.31 -2.99 8.61
N THR A 228 -21.60 -3.20 9.68
CA THR A 228 -20.59 -4.26 9.81
C THR A 228 -21.06 -5.37 10.77
N ALA A 229 -20.37 -6.52 10.73
CA ALA A 229 -20.63 -7.59 11.69
C ALA A 229 -20.39 -7.11 13.14
N THR A 230 -19.44 -6.20 13.36
CA THR A 230 -19.17 -5.63 14.70
C THR A 230 -20.35 -4.81 15.20
N ASP A 231 -20.98 -4.01 14.33
CA ASP A 231 -22.17 -3.23 14.68
C ASP A 231 -23.33 -4.17 15.09
N LEU A 232 -23.51 -5.26 14.34
CA LEU A 232 -24.57 -6.23 14.62
C LEU A 232 -24.35 -7.03 15.92
N ILE A 233 -23.10 -7.35 16.27
CA ILE A 233 -22.76 -8.05 17.52
C ILE A 233 -23.08 -7.17 18.75
N ALA A 234 -22.95 -5.86 18.61
CA ALA A 234 -23.25 -4.91 19.69
C ALA A 234 -24.74 -4.68 19.92
N VAL A 235 -25.62 -5.16 19.03
CA VAL A 235 -27.07 -4.96 19.12
C VAL A 235 -27.67 -5.92 20.12
N THR A 236 -28.41 -5.38 21.08
CA THR A 236 -29.13 -6.15 22.11
C THR A 236 -30.58 -6.50 21.72
N ASN A 237 -31.20 -5.67 20.87
CA ASN A 237 -32.56 -5.89 20.36
C ASN A 237 -32.51 -6.17 18.84
N PRO A 238 -32.72 -7.42 18.40
CA PRO A 238 -32.65 -7.78 16.99
C PRO A 238 -33.73 -7.11 16.10
N ASP A 239 -34.83 -6.64 16.69
CA ASP A 239 -35.92 -5.98 15.97
C ASP A 239 -35.69 -4.46 15.86
N GLN A 240 -34.59 -3.94 16.41
CA GLN A 240 -34.17 -2.55 16.24
C GLN A 240 -33.92 -2.22 14.77
N LYS A 241 -34.30 -1.00 14.37
CA LYS A 241 -34.10 -0.54 12.99
C LYS A 241 -32.64 -0.24 12.70
N ILE A 242 -32.19 -0.57 11.49
CA ILE A 242 -30.82 -0.34 11.04
C ILE A 242 -30.47 1.14 11.07
N ASN A 243 -31.43 2.02 10.79
CA ASN A 243 -31.23 3.48 10.85
C ASN A 243 -30.70 3.96 12.22
N ASP A 244 -30.97 3.24 13.29
CA ASP A 244 -30.59 3.61 14.66
C ASP A 244 -29.21 3.08 15.09
N VAL A 245 -28.64 2.14 14.31
CA VAL A 245 -27.35 1.48 14.62
C VAL A 245 -26.28 1.69 13.54
N VAL A 246 -26.68 2.17 12.36
CA VAL A 246 -25.77 2.30 11.23
C VAL A 246 -24.69 3.38 11.48
N THR A 247 -23.46 3.05 11.20
CA THR A 247 -22.35 4.03 11.14
C THR A 247 -22.55 4.94 9.94
N ARG A 248 -22.75 6.22 10.19
CA ARG A 248 -22.97 7.27 9.17
C ARG A 248 -21.63 7.91 8.74
N GLY A 249 -21.66 8.69 7.67
CA GLY A 249 -20.46 9.39 7.17
C GLY A 249 -19.53 8.51 6.38
N VAL A 250 -20.07 7.51 5.72
CA VAL A 250 -19.30 6.55 4.92
C VAL A 250 -18.73 7.19 3.67
N VAL A 251 -17.47 6.90 3.42
CA VAL A 251 -16.80 7.24 2.17
C VAL A 251 -17.42 6.42 1.03
N THR A 252 -17.84 7.09 -0.04
CA THR A 252 -18.29 6.45 -1.27
C THR A 252 -17.40 6.88 -2.44
N LEU A 253 -17.27 6.04 -3.46
CA LEU A 253 -16.61 6.37 -4.70
C LEU A 253 -17.64 6.56 -5.82
N LYS A 254 -17.33 7.42 -6.77
CA LYS A 254 -18.11 7.49 -8.01
C LYS A 254 -17.65 6.38 -8.96
N GLU A 255 -18.55 5.88 -9.79
CA GLU A 255 -18.27 4.84 -10.78
C GLU A 255 -17.09 5.18 -11.71
N ASN A 256 -16.93 6.47 -12.03
CA ASN A 256 -15.82 6.99 -12.83
C ASN A 256 -14.59 7.42 -11.99
N SER A 257 -14.53 7.07 -10.73
CA SER A 257 -13.31 7.27 -9.93
C SER A 257 -12.22 6.34 -10.42
N ASN A 258 -10.95 6.78 -10.33
CA ASN A 258 -9.85 5.92 -10.71
C ASN A 258 -9.55 4.84 -9.66
N VAL A 259 -8.97 3.75 -10.11
CA VAL A 259 -8.62 2.59 -9.29
C VAL A 259 -7.66 2.94 -8.17
N ALA A 260 -6.71 3.86 -8.42
CA ALA A 260 -5.76 4.31 -7.41
C ALA A 260 -6.45 4.90 -6.18
N THR A 261 -7.51 5.68 -6.39
CA THR A 261 -8.28 6.24 -5.29
C THR A 261 -8.97 5.16 -4.47
N ALA A 262 -9.53 4.13 -5.13
CA ALA A 262 -10.11 2.98 -4.44
C ALA A 262 -9.07 2.18 -3.65
N VAL A 263 -7.91 1.93 -4.24
CA VAL A 263 -6.80 1.22 -3.58
C VAL A 263 -6.33 1.97 -2.34
N ARG A 264 -6.10 3.29 -2.45
CA ARG A 264 -5.71 4.12 -1.29
C ARG A 264 -6.75 4.06 -0.17
N LEU A 265 -8.02 4.24 -0.49
CA LEU A 265 -9.08 4.20 0.50
C LEU A 265 -9.23 2.84 1.17
N LEU A 266 -9.17 1.73 0.43
CA LEU A 266 -9.21 0.39 0.98
C LEU A 266 -7.99 0.08 1.87
N HIS A 267 -6.88 0.73 1.59
CA HIS A 267 -5.63 0.54 2.33
C HIS A 267 -5.62 1.38 3.62
N SER A 268 -5.93 2.69 3.52
CA SER A 268 -5.85 3.63 4.64
C SER A 268 -7.01 3.51 5.63
N SER A 269 -8.21 3.13 5.17
CA SER A 269 -9.41 3.09 6.02
C SER A 269 -9.66 1.75 6.71
N GLY A 270 -8.90 0.70 6.37
CA GLY A 270 -9.17 -0.67 6.83
C GLY A 270 -10.48 -1.26 6.29
N LEU A 271 -11.21 -0.53 5.44
CA LEU A 271 -12.45 -1.00 4.84
C LEU A 271 -12.20 -2.22 3.95
N ARG A 272 -13.13 -3.13 3.93
CA ARG A 272 -13.07 -4.33 3.08
C ARG A 272 -13.67 -4.10 1.71
N CYS A 273 -14.66 -3.21 1.63
CA CYS A 273 -15.28 -2.74 0.40
C CYS A 273 -15.76 -1.30 0.58
N ILE A 274 -15.87 -0.58 -0.52
CA ILE A 274 -16.34 0.80 -0.59
C ILE A 274 -17.58 0.81 -1.47
N PRO A 275 -18.70 1.40 -1.05
CA PRO A 275 -19.87 1.60 -1.89
C PRO A 275 -19.54 2.54 -3.06
N VAL A 276 -20.03 2.18 -4.23
CA VAL A 276 -19.87 2.95 -5.48
C VAL A 276 -21.20 3.54 -5.88
N THR A 277 -21.17 4.79 -6.34
CA THR A 277 -22.36 5.57 -6.73
C THR A 277 -22.27 6.09 -8.14
N ASP A 278 -23.44 6.31 -8.77
CA ASP A 278 -23.55 6.99 -10.06
C ASP A 278 -23.39 8.53 -9.91
N ALA A 279 -23.49 9.23 -11.02
CA ALA A 279 -23.41 10.70 -11.05
C ALA A 279 -24.51 11.39 -10.22
N LYS A 280 -25.63 10.70 -9.94
CA LYS A 280 -26.75 11.19 -9.11
C LYS A 280 -26.64 10.74 -7.66
N ALA A 281 -25.46 10.23 -7.24
CA ALA A 281 -25.18 9.70 -5.91
C ALA A 281 -26.06 8.48 -5.51
N ARG A 282 -26.58 7.73 -6.47
CA ARG A 282 -27.32 6.48 -6.22
C ARG A 282 -26.34 5.31 -6.20
N PHE A 283 -26.58 4.36 -5.34
CA PHE A 283 -25.80 3.14 -5.22
C PHE A 283 -25.84 2.31 -6.50
N VAL A 284 -24.69 1.91 -7.02
CA VAL A 284 -24.54 1.04 -8.19
C VAL A 284 -23.83 -0.28 -7.88
N GLY A 285 -23.16 -0.38 -6.74
CA GLY A 285 -22.45 -1.58 -6.34
C GLY A 285 -21.37 -1.30 -5.30
N THR A 286 -20.45 -2.22 -5.15
CA THR A 286 -19.28 -2.09 -4.28
C THR A 286 -18.00 -2.39 -5.03
N VAL A 287 -16.88 -1.85 -4.56
CA VAL A 287 -15.55 -2.24 -4.96
C VAL A 287 -14.74 -2.62 -3.72
N GLY A 288 -14.06 -3.75 -3.78
CA GLY A 288 -13.22 -4.24 -2.71
C GLY A 288 -11.90 -4.79 -3.24
N ARG A 289 -11.07 -5.28 -2.33
CA ARG A 289 -9.75 -5.85 -2.69
C ARG A 289 -9.87 -7.03 -3.66
N ARG A 290 -10.95 -7.82 -3.56
CA ARG A 290 -11.19 -8.97 -4.43
C ARG A 290 -11.44 -8.55 -5.87
N GLU A 291 -12.28 -7.55 -6.08
CA GLU A 291 -12.65 -7.05 -7.40
C GLU A 291 -11.44 -6.41 -8.10
N ILE A 292 -10.67 -5.60 -7.37
CA ILE A 292 -9.43 -5.02 -7.87
C ILE A 292 -8.43 -6.11 -8.21
N LEU A 293 -8.20 -7.07 -7.31
CA LEU A 293 -7.27 -8.17 -7.55
C LEU A 293 -7.69 -9.03 -8.76
N ALA A 294 -9.00 -9.30 -8.91
CA ALA A 294 -9.53 -10.05 -10.04
C ALA A 294 -9.33 -9.32 -11.38
N HIS A 295 -9.41 -8.00 -11.38
CA HIS A 295 -9.11 -7.18 -12.55
C HIS A 295 -7.61 -7.26 -12.90
N TYR A 296 -6.72 -7.07 -11.93
CA TYR A 296 -5.28 -7.20 -12.16
C TYR A 296 -4.88 -8.59 -12.68
N LEU A 297 -5.50 -9.66 -12.18
CA LEU A 297 -5.25 -11.00 -12.69
C LEU A 297 -5.64 -11.15 -14.17
N LYS A 298 -6.72 -10.51 -14.60
CA LYS A 298 -7.19 -10.56 -15.99
C LYS A 298 -6.35 -9.70 -16.95
N THR A 299 -5.87 -8.54 -16.50
CA THR A 299 -5.17 -7.59 -17.36
C THR A 299 -3.66 -7.84 -17.39
N VAL A 300 -3.05 -8.18 -16.27
CA VAL A 300 -1.59 -8.32 -16.15
C VAL A 300 -1.12 -9.75 -16.46
N TRP A 301 -1.96 -10.78 -16.25
CA TRP A 301 -1.57 -12.17 -16.47
C TRP A 301 -2.10 -12.74 -17.78
N ALA A 302 -3.10 -12.11 -18.40
CA ALA A 302 -3.55 -12.50 -19.75
C ALA A 302 -2.51 -12.15 -20.83
N ASP A 303 -1.72 -11.08 -20.63
CA ASP A 303 -0.64 -10.70 -21.56
C ASP A 303 0.66 -11.52 -21.36
N GLY A 304 0.75 -12.32 -20.30
CA GLY A 304 1.92 -13.18 -20.00
C GLY A 304 1.85 -14.61 -20.53
N SER A 305 0.78 -15.00 -21.22
CA SER A 305 0.62 -16.37 -21.78
C SER A 305 0.94 -16.45 -23.27
N GLY A 306 2.01 -15.82 -23.69
CA GLY A 306 2.48 -15.91 -25.07
C GLY A 306 3.98 -15.74 -25.18
N THR A 307 4.74 -16.76 -24.72
CA THR A 307 5.94 -17.31 -25.41
C THR A 307 6.54 -18.42 -24.53
N ASP A 308 6.38 -19.65 -24.98
CA ASP A 308 7.27 -20.76 -24.64
C ASP A 308 8.71 -20.47 -25.03
#